data_e840228f75f37b0f845a5eba6b5f8e02
#
_entry.id   e840228f75f37b0f845a5eba6b5f8e02
#
_cell.length_a   1.000
_cell.length_b   1.000
_cell.length_c   1.000
_cell.angle_alpha   90.00
_cell.angle_beta   90.00
_cell.angle_gamma   90.00
#
_symmetry.space_group_name_H-M   'P 1'
#
loop_
_entity.id
_entity.type
_entity.pdbx_description
1 polymer ?
#
loop_
_entity_poly.entity_id
_entity_poly.type
_entity_poly.pdbx_seq_one_letter_code
_entity_poly.pdbx_strand_id
1 'polypeptide(L)'
;MSEEKRKMIAGELYRPNDPELREDRLRARHLLHEYNHSAPDAKAQRQEILKSLLGEAGNAYIEPTFRCDYGYNIYLGENFYANFDCVILDVCPVHIGANVMLAPGVHIYTATHPLDPTERNSGLEFAKPVTLGDNVWIGGAPLLIRA
;
A
#
# COMPACT_ATOMS: atom_id res chain seq x y z
N MET A 1 5.56 -12.88 13.97
CA MET A 1 5.42 -11.39 13.83
C MET A 1 6.31 -10.72 14.84
N SER A 2 7.29 -9.95 14.38
CA SER A 2 8.20 -9.22 15.25
C SER A 2 7.48 -8.11 16.04
N GLU A 3 8.09 -7.68 17.12
CA GLU A 3 7.56 -6.58 17.95
C GLU A 3 7.45 -5.27 17.13
N GLU A 4 8.44 -5.00 16.28
CA GLU A 4 8.45 -3.80 15.45
C GLU A 4 7.33 -3.84 14.37
N LYS A 5 7.05 -5.00 13.80
CA LYS A 5 5.93 -5.19 12.88
C LYS A 5 4.58 -4.99 13.58
N ARG A 6 4.43 -5.50 14.81
CA ARG A 6 3.24 -5.26 15.62
C ARG A 6 3.02 -3.76 15.85
N LYS A 7 4.06 -3.04 16.28
CA LYS A 7 4.02 -1.59 16.51
C LYS A 7 3.65 -0.83 15.23
N MET A 8 4.30 -1.18 14.12
CA MET A 8 4.04 -0.56 12.82
C MET A 8 2.56 -0.63 12.45
N ILE A 9 1.97 -1.82 12.48
CA ILE A 9 0.56 -2.03 12.13
C ILE A 9 -0.38 -1.32 13.11
N ALA A 10 0.01 -1.23 14.39
CA ALA A 10 -0.75 -0.53 15.42
C ALA A 10 -0.65 1.00 15.36
N GLY A 11 0.21 1.55 14.49
CA GLY A 11 0.43 3.00 14.38
C GLY A 11 1.31 3.57 15.50
N GLU A 12 2.06 2.72 16.17
CA GLU A 12 3.05 3.11 17.19
C GLU A 12 4.41 3.44 16.54
N LEU A 13 5.27 4.14 17.28
CA LEU A 13 6.65 4.35 16.85
C LEU A 13 7.39 3.00 16.76
N TYR A 14 8.03 2.75 15.63
CA TYR A 14 8.70 1.48 15.33
C TYR A 14 10.03 1.72 14.61
N ARG A 15 10.85 0.66 14.52
CA ARG A 15 12.12 0.66 13.79
C ARG A 15 11.96 -0.02 12.43
N PRO A 16 12.03 0.73 11.31
CA PRO A 16 11.82 0.17 9.98
C PRO A 16 12.92 -0.79 9.51
N ASN A 17 14.08 -0.78 10.19
CA ASN A 17 15.20 -1.67 9.86
C ASN A 17 15.12 -3.07 10.52
N ASP A 18 14.02 -3.38 11.18
CA ASP A 18 13.74 -4.73 11.67
C ASP A 18 13.90 -5.77 10.56
N PRO A 19 14.54 -6.93 10.82
CA PRO A 19 14.80 -7.93 9.79
C PRO A 19 13.54 -8.45 9.09
N GLU A 20 12.46 -8.73 9.83
CA GLU A 20 11.19 -9.19 9.24
C GLU A 20 10.59 -8.12 8.31
N LEU A 21 10.59 -6.86 8.74
CA LEU A 21 10.06 -5.77 7.91
C LEU A 21 10.89 -5.54 6.63
N ARG A 22 12.20 -5.73 6.70
CA ARG A 22 13.06 -5.66 5.51
C ARG A 22 12.75 -6.78 4.52
N GLU A 23 12.57 -7.99 5.01
CA GLU A 23 12.19 -9.15 4.20
C GLU A 23 10.83 -8.98 3.55
N ASP A 24 9.86 -8.50 4.32
CA ASP A 24 8.51 -8.22 3.82
C ASP A 24 8.51 -7.17 2.70
N ARG A 25 9.27 -6.08 2.85
CA ARG A 25 9.40 -5.09 1.78
C ARG A 25 10.10 -5.66 0.54
N LEU A 26 11.11 -6.48 0.73
CA LEU A 26 11.79 -7.14 -0.40
C LEU A 26 10.85 -8.08 -1.15
N ARG A 27 10.06 -8.87 -0.42
CA ARG A 27 9.00 -9.70 -1.00
C ARG A 27 8.02 -8.87 -1.83
N ALA A 28 7.52 -7.76 -1.29
CA ALA A 28 6.62 -6.87 -2.02
C ALA A 28 7.28 -6.32 -3.29
N ARG A 29 8.55 -5.94 -3.24
CA ARG A 29 9.32 -5.45 -4.41
C ARG A 29 9.42 -6.51 -5.52
N HIS A 30 9.65 -7.78 -5.18
CA HIS A 30 9.69 -8.86 -6.16
C HIS A 30 8.33 -9.08 -6.83
N LEU A 31 7.25 -9.14 -6.05
CA LEU A 31 5.89 -9.29 -6.59
C LEU A 31 5.48 -8.10 -7.46
N LEU A 32 5.82 -6.88 -7.06
CA LEU A 32 5.56 -5.68 -7.84
C LEU A 32 6.39 -5.63 -9.13
N HIS A 33 7.64 -6.11 -9.09
CA HIS A 33 8.44 -6.23 -10.31
C HIS A 33 7.79 -7.16 -11.32
N GLU A 34 7.37 -8.34 -10.87
CA GLU A 34 6.65 -9.29 -11.72
C GLU A 34 5.33 -8.71 -12.25
N TYR A 35 4.54 -8.08 -11.38
CA TYR A 35 3.28 -7.46 -11.74
C TYR A 35 3.45 -6.37 -12.81
N ASN A 36 4.36 -5.43 -12.57
CA ASN A 36 4.56 -4.27 -13.43
C ASN A 36 5.19 -4.62 -14.80
N HIS A 37 5.83 -5.78 -14.92
CA HIS A 37 6.39 -6.28 -16.18
C HIS A 37 5.53 -7.38 -16.83
N SER A 38 4.35 -7.67 -16.28
CA SER A 38 3.43 -8.64 -16.86
C SER A 38 2.84 -8.14 -18.18
N ALA A 39 2.52 -9.05 -19.08
CA ALA A 39 1.86 -8.72 -20.34
C ALA A 39 0.49 -8.07 -20.08
N PRO A 40 0.05 -7.11 -20.93
CA PRO A 40 -1.22 -6.40 -20.73
C PRO A 40 -2.46 -7.31 -20.68
N ASP A 41 -2.43 -8.44 -21.34
CA ASP A 41 -3.51 -9.42 -21.40
C ASP A 41 -3.37 -10.57 -20.40
N ALA A 42 -2.32 -10.60 -19.59
CA ALA A 42 -2.05 -11.66 -18.60
C ALA A 42 -2.94 -11.51 -17.34
N LYS A 43 -4.26 -11.46 -17.50
CA LYS A 43 -5.23 -11.20 -16.42
C LYS A 43 -5.13 -12.19 -15.28
N ALA A 44 -5.05 -13.48 -15.56
CA ALA A 44 -4.97 -14.53 -14.54
C ALA A 44 -3.69 -14.41 -13.72
N GLN A 45 -2.53 -14.21 -14.36
CA GLN A 45 -1.25 -14.01 -13.69
C GLN A 45 -1.29 -12.77 -12.78
N ARG A 46 -1.79 -11.65 -13.29
CA ARG A 46 -1.93 -10.42 -12.52
C ARG A 46 -2.80 -10.62 -11.27
N GLN A 47 -3.92 -11.32 -11.42
CA GLN A 47 -4.81 -11.60 -10.31
C GLN A 47 -4.14 -12.46 -9.23
N GLU A 48 -3.37 -13.48 -9.61
CA GLU A 48 -2.62 -14.32 -8.65
C GLU A 48 -1.51 -13.54 -7.93
N ILE A 49 -0.83 -12.65 -8.64
CA ILE A 49 0.18 -11.78 -8.00
C ILE A 49 -0.49 -10.84 -6.99
N LEU A 50 -1.62 -10.21 -7.33
CA LEU A 50 -2.35 -9.34 -6.41
C LEU A 50 -2.85 -10.10 -5.17
N LYS A 51 -3.36 -11.31 -5.33
CA LYS A 51 -3.75 -12.17 -4.20
C LYS A 51 -2.57 -12.52 -3.29
N SER A 52 -1.40 -12.68 -3.87
CA SER A 52 -0.17 -12.96 -3.11
C SER A 52 0.39 -11.72 -2.43
N LEU A 53 0.18 -10.54 -3.02
CA LEU A 53 0.73 -9.27 -2.55
C LEU A 53 -0.15 -8.62 -1.48
N LEU A 54 -1.46 -8.52 -1.74
CA LEU A 54 -2.39 -7.73 -0.96
C LEU A 54 -3.00 -8.52 0.21
N GLY A 55 -3.39 -7.80 1.27
CA GLY A 55 -4.15 -8.40 2.37
C GLY A 55 -5.50 -8.91 1.91
N GLU A 56 -6.18 -8.13 1.05
CA GLU A 56 -7.38 -8.54 0.34
C GLU A 56 -7.39 -7.89 -1.04
N ALA A 57 -7.40 -8.71 -2.09
CA ALA A 57 -7.33 -8.23 -3.48
C ALA A 57 -8.71 -8.17 -4.16
N GLY A 58 -9.68 -8.97 -3.70
CA GLY A 58 -10.97 -9.11 -4.37
C GLY A 58 -10.81 -9.41 -5.85
N ASN A 59 -11.60 -8.74 -6.69
CA ASN A 59 -11.53 -8.76 -8.15
C ASN A 59 -10.90 -7.47 -8.70
N ALA A 60 -9.92 -6.91 -8.00
CA ALA A 60 -9.29 -5.64 -8.35
C ALA A 60 -8.68 -5.66 -9.75
N TYR A 61 -8.82 -4.53 -10.44
CA TYR A 61 -8.11 -4.23 -11.68
C TYR A 61 -7.19 -3.04 -11.46
N ILE A 62 -5.89 -3.26 -11.57
CA ILE A 62 -4.87 -2.24 -11.33
C ILE A 62 -3.97 -2.14 -12.55
N GLU A 63 -3.92 -0.96 -13.16
CA GLU A 63 -2.98 -0.71 -14.26
C GLU A 63 -1.55 -0.56 -13.72
N PRO A 64 -0.58 -1.23 -14.32
CA PRO A 64 0.82 -0.92 -14.08
C PRO A 64 1.17 0.54 -14.48
N THR A 65 2.14 1.17 -13.84
CA THR A 65 2.86 0.64 -12.70
C THR A 65 2.12 0.91 -11.41
N PHE A 66 2.13 -0.07 -10.52
CA PHE A 66 1.60 0.05 -9.18
C PHE A 66 2.72 -0.14 -8.17
N ARG A 67 2.73 0.64 -7.09
CA ARG A 67 3.74 0.54 -6.03
C ARG A 67 3.09 0.59 -4.65
N CYS A 68 3.65 -0.19 -3.75
CA CYS A 68 3.28 -0.17 -2.32
C CYS A 68 4.51 -0.53 -1.47
N ASP A 69 4.40 -0.39 -0.14
CA ASP A 69 5.48 -0.77 0.76
C ASP A 69 5.48 -2.26 1.07
N TYR A 70 4.39 -2.80 1.56
CA TYR A 70 4.24 -4.18 2.01
C TYR A 70 3.20 -4.96 1.22
N GLY A 71 2.11 -4.33 0.84
CA GLY A 71 0.95 -4.91 0.17
C GLY A 71 -0.03 -5.56 1.14
N TYR A 72 0.42 -6.32 2.11
CA TYR A 72 -0.45 -7.06 3.03
C TYR A 72 -1.32 -6.18 3.95
N ASN A 73 -1.05 -4.91 4.06
CA ASN A 73 -1.89 -3.95 4.79
C ASN A 73 -2.94 -3.27 3.89
N ILE A 74 -3.06 -3.65 2.62
CA ILE A 74 -4.04 -3.11 1.68
C ILE A 74 -5.21 -4.09 1.56
N TYR A 75 -6.42 -3.62 1.86
CA TYR A 75 -7.65 -4.38 1.82
C TYR A 75 -8.62 -3.71 0.86
N LEU A 76 -8.86 -4.35 -0.29
CA LEU A 76 -9.69 -3.82 -1.37
C LEU A 76 -11.08 -4.47 -1.37
N GLY A 77 -12.12 -3.65 -1.41
CA GLY A 77 -13.48 -4.10 -1.65
C GLY A 77 -13.68 -4.54 -3.11
N GLU A 78 -14.90 -4.99 -3.41
CA GLU A 78 -15.26 -5.45 -4.76
C GLU A 78 -15.17 -4.32 -5.79
N ASN A 79 -14.82 -4.69 -7.04
CA ASN A 79 -14.78 -3.79 -8.19
C ASN A 79 -13.83 -2.59 -8.00
N PHE A 80 -12.72 -2.79 -7.32
CA PHE A 80 -11.68 -1.76 -7.23
C PHE A 80 -10.98 -1.59 -8.58
N TYR A 81 -10.80 -0.33 -8.98
CA TYR A 81 -10.05 0.05 -10.17
C TYR A 81 -8.99 1.11 -9.83
N ALA A 82 -7.75 0.89 -10.24
CA ALA A 82 -6.71 1.90 -10.20
C ALA A 82 -6.10 2.09 -11.59
N ASN A 83 -6.00 3.35 -12.01
CA ASN A 83 -5.35 3.72 -13.25
C ASN A 83 -3.82 3.73 -13.06
N PHE A 84 -3.06 4.16 -14.07
CA PHE A 84 -1.60 4.12 -14.11
C PHE A 84 -0.94 4.89 -12.96
N ASP A 85 0.20 4.37 -12.50
CA ASP A 85 1.13 5.07 -11.60
C ASP A 85 0.55 5.41 -10.22
N CYS A 86 -0.37 4.61 -9.73
CA CYS A 86 -0.87 4.74 -8.37
C CYS A 86 0.13 4.19 -7.35
N VAL A 87 0.20 4.85 -6.20
CA VAL A 87 1.07 4.48 -5.08
C VAL A 87 0.27 4.39 -3.79
N ILE A 88 0.42 3.29 -3.07
CA ILE A 88 -0.17 3.13 -1.73
C ILE A 88 0.95 2.75 -0.76
N LEU A 89 1.36 3.68 0.10
CA LEU A 89 2.36 3.42 1.14
C LEU A 89 1.65 2.85 2.38
N ASP A 90 1.55 1.53 2.42
CA ASP A 90 0.75 0.76 3.37
C ASP A 90 1.54 0.34 4.62
N VAL A 91 2.21 1.26 5.27
CA VAL A 91 2.87 1.01 6.56
C VAL A 91 1.84 0.65 7.64
N CYS A 92 0.70 1.35 7.65
CA CYS A 92 -0.51 1.00 8.42
C CYS A 92 -1.62 0.51 7.48
N PRO A 93 -2.68 -0.13 8.01
CA PRO A 93 -3.78 -0.61 7.19
C PRO A 93 -4.46 0.46 6.33
N VAL A 94 -4.72 0.11 5.08
CA VAL A 94 -5.51 0.89 4.12
C VAL A 94 -6.73 0.06 3.75
N HIS A 95 -7.90 0.51 4.16
CA HIS A 95 -9.18 -0.13 3.86
C HIS A 95 -9.92 0.66 2.78
N ILE A 96 -10.24 0.02 1.68
CA ILE A 96 -10.91 0.63 0.54
C ILE A 96 -12.22 -0.13 0.30
N GLY A 97 -13.32 0.59 0.28
CA GLY A 97 -14.66 0.03 0.07
C GLY A 97 -14.90 -0.48 -1.34
N ALA A 98 -16.15 -0.84 -1.63
CA ALA A 98 -16.56 -1.34 -2.92
C ALA A 98 -16.70 -0.22 -3.97
N ASN A 99 -16.49 -0.55 -5.25
CA ASN A 99 -16.66 0.35 -6.39
C ASN A 99 -15.83 1.65 -6.28
N VAL A 100 -14.60 1.55 -5.80
CA VAL A 100 -13.67 2.68 -5.70
C VAL A 100 -12.82 2.76 -6.96
N MET A 101 -12.67 3.97 -7.48
CA MET A 101 -11.85 4.26 -8.66
C MET A 101 -10.77 5.28 -8.33
N LEU A 102 -9.54 4.96 -8.69
CA LEU A 102 -8.39 5.87 -8.61
C LEU A 102 -7.95 6.30 -10.00
N ALA A 103 -7.88 7.59 -10.24
CA ALA A 103 -7.33 8.16 -11.48
C ALA A 103 -5.80 8.00 -11.53
N PRO A 104 -5.15 8.26 -12.69
CA PRO A 104 -3.70 8.15 -12.81
C PRO A 104 -2.95 8.99 -11.77
N GLY A 105 -1.89 8.42 -11.20
CA GLY A 105 -1.01 9.13 -10.28
C GLY A 105 -1.59 9.41 -8.90
N VAL A 106 -2.66 8.74 -8.49
CA VAL A 106 -3.20 8.86 -7.13
C VAL A 106 -2.27 8.20 -6.14
N HIS A 107 -1.89 8.95 -5.10
CA HIS A 107 -1.03 8.48 -4.02
C HIS A 107 -1.77 8.48 -2.68
N ILE A 108 -1.67 7.39 -1.92
CA ILE A 108 -2.23 7.24 -0.58
C ILE A 108 -1.07 6.90 0.37
N TYR A 109 -0.80 7.76 1.34
CA TYR A 109 0.30 7.59 2.28
C TYR A 109 -0.24 7.43 3.70
N THR A 110 0.01 6.27 4.31
CA THR A 110 -0.20 6.05 5.75
C THR A 110 1.01 6.47 6.56
N ALA A 111 2.21 6.39 5.95
CA ALA A 111 3.48 6.69 6.58
C ALA A 111 3.64 8.18 6.89
N THR A 112 4.21 8.47 8.03
CA THR A 112 4.61 9.81 8.45
C THR A 112 5.90 9.73 9.27
N HIS A 113 6.44 10.89 9.62
CA HIS A 113 7.64 10.99 10.45
C HIS A 113 7.42 11.98 11.58
N PRO A 114 8.13 11.82 12.72
CA PRO A 114 8.13 12.82 13.76
C PRO A 114 8.51 14.21 13.24
N LEU A 115 7.78 15.24 13.66
CA LEU A 115 8.09 16.63 13.27
C LEU A 115 9.36 17.14 13.95
N ASP A 116 9.63 16.70 15.20
CA ASP A 116 10.88 17.00 15.88
C ASP A 116 12.05 16.34 15.13
N PRO A 117 13.06 17.09 14.69
CA PRO A 117 14.18 16.57 13.93
C PRO A 117 15.06 15.60 14.73
N THR A 118 15.16 15.75 16.06
CA THR A 118 15.93 14.85 16.92
C THR A 118 15.28 13.48 16.96
N GLU A 119 13.97 13.43 17.17
CA GLU A 119 13.20 12.19 17.16
C GLU A 119 13.20 11.55 15.76
N ARG A 120 12.98 12.34 14.71
CA ARG A 120 13.02 11.85 13.32
C ARG A 120 14.38 11.27 12.96
N ASN A 121 15.48 11.94 13.33
CA ASN A 121 16.84 11.49 13.05
C ASN A 121 17.25 10.25 13.86
N SER A 122 16.49 9.87 14.89
CA SER A 122 16.69 8.60 15.61
C SER A 122 16.35 7.38 14.75
N GLY A 123 15.69 7.58 13.60
CA GLY A 123 15.27 6.55 12.67
C GLY A 123 13.93 5.89 13.02
N LEU A 124 13.20 6.43 14.00
CA LEU A 124 11.85 5.97 14.32
C LEU A 124 10.84 6.53 13.31
N GLU A 125 9.88 5.70 12.95
CA GLU A 125 8.76 6.03 12.07
C GLU A 125 7.44 5.67 12.74
N PHE A 126 6.35 6.23 12.27
CA PHE A 126 5.00 5.82 12.63
C PHE A 126 4.05 6.05 11.44
N ALA A 127 2.86 5.51 11.53
CA ALA A 127 1.86 5.67 10.49
C ALA A 127 0.47 5.70 11.11
N LYS A 128 -0.52 6.08 10.31
CA LYS A 128 -1.94 6.01 10.69
C LYS A 128 -2.73 5.35 9.57
N PRO A 129 -3.75 4.55 9.91
CA PRO A 129 -4.58 3.90 8.91
C PRO A 129 -5.36 4.91 8.07
N VAL A 130 -5.65 4.52 6.83
CA VAL A 130 -6.50 5.28 5.90
C VAL A 130 -7.70 4.42 5.51
N THR A 131 -8.88 5.03 5.48
CA THR A 131 -10.10 4.36 5.02
C THR A 131 -10.79 5.19 3.94
N LEU A 132 -11.11 4.56 2.82
CA LEU A 132 -12.00 5.08 1.79
C LEU A 132 -13.31 4.29 1.83
N GLY A 133 -14.44 5.00 1.83
CA GLY A 133 -15.77 4.36 1.78
C GLY A 133 -16.10 3.79 0.41
N ASP A 134 -17.32 3.29 0.27
CA ASP A 134 -17.82 2.75 -1.00
C ASP A 134 -18.08 3.88 -2.02
N ASN A 135 -18.01 3.54 -3.31
CA ASN A 135 -18.40 4.41 -4.42
C ASN A 135 -17.58 5.72 -4.50
N VAL A 136 -16.35 5.72 -4.03
CA VAL A 136 -15.44 6.87 -4.08
C VAL A 136 -14.70 6.89 -5.40
N TRP A 137 -14.68 8.05 -6.05
CA TRP A 137 -13.81 8.33 -7.19
C TRP A 137 -12.82 9.43 -6.82
N ILE A 138 -11.53 9.12 -6.91
CA ILE A 138 -10.46 10.08 -6.67
C ILE A 138 -9.89 10.52 -8.02
N GLY A 139 -10.06 11.80 -8.34
CA GLY A 139 -9.57 12.42 -9.58
C GLY A 139 -8.06 12.56 -9.62
N GLY A 140 -7.51 12.99 -10.78
CA GLY A 140 -6.10 12.89 -11.11
C GLY A 140 -5.12 13.53 -10.15
N ALA A 141 -4.06 12.78 -9.86
CA ALA A 141 -2.86 13.12 -9.10
C ALA A 141 -3.05 13.74 -7.69
N PRO A 142 -4.11 13.45 -6.93
CA PRO A 142 -4.18 13.91 -5.56
C PRO A 142 -3.23 13.12 -4.66
N LEU A 143 -2.70 13.81 -3.67
CA LEU A 143 -1.94 13.22 -2.57
C LEU A 143 -2.81 13.17 -1.33
N LEU A 144 -3.12 11.99 -0.85
CA LEU A 144 -3.82 11.77 0.41
C LEU A 144 -2.80 11.37 1.48
N ILE A 145 -2.59 12.26 2.43
CA ILE A 145 -1.69 12.02 3.57
C ILE A 145 -2.51 12.02 4.85
N ARG A 146 -2.29 11.03 5.67
CA ARG A 146 -2.80 11.00 7.03
C ARG A 146 -1.74 11.59 7.97
N ALA A 147 -2.00 12.79 8.47
CA ALA A 147 -1.13 13.46 9.44
C ALA A 147 -1.55 13.16 10.88
#